data_b056126d10ce462ba70d4b3bd4ee0f71
#
_entry.id   b056126d10ce462ba70d4b3bd4ee0f71
#
_cell.length_a   1.000
_cell.length_b   1.000
_cell.length_c   1.000
_cell.angle_alpha   90.00
_cell.angle_beta   90.00
_cell.angle_gamma   90.00
#
_symmetry.space_group_name_H-M   'P 1'
#
loop_
_entity.id
_entity.type
_entity.pdbx_description
1 polymer ?
#
loop_
_entity_poly.entity_id
_entity_poly.type
_entity_poly.pdbx_seq_one_letter_code
_entity_poly.pdbx_strand_id
1 'polypeptide(L)'
;PLSKIWPKRGIQANDQLLLSRPLGTGVLFAAAMTGASKSDDLDRALAQMQTSQHSLVEQLSALETRHPGELHAVTDITGFGLLGHLGEMLGKPDDCKPKLQVQLEATAIPALPGSLELLEAGHASSLATTNRRAWDLLDPQPSPSSSPAVTLNLGQIPTGRHQHRALLELVVDPQTCGPLLISVTEQLSEALLEQNPQGWWPIGRA
;
A
#
# COMPACT_ATOMS: atom_id res chain seq x y z
N PRO A 1 9.51 5.00 26.29
CA PRO A 1 9.33 6.43 26.24
C PRO A 1 8.39 6.79 25.11
N LEU A 2 7.41 7.68 25.36
CA LEU A 2 6.45 8.17 24.36
C LEU A 2 7.11 8.89 23.16
N SER A 3 8.40 9.16 23.23
CA SER A 3 9.21 9.81 22.20
C SER A 3 9.51 8.96 20.95
N LYS A 4 9.06 7.71 20.88
CA LYS A 4 9.27 6.78 19.77
C LYS A 4 7.97 6.29 19.13
N ILE A 5 6.88 7.03 19.22
CA ILE A 5 5.63 6.71 18.52
C ILE A 5 5.66 7.40 17.17
N TRP A 6 5.67 6.61 16.10
CA TRP A 6 5.56 7.13 14.75
C TRP A 6 4.12 7.58 14.47
N PRO A 7 3.91 8.76 13.89
CA PRO A 7 2.58 9.23 13.57
C PRO A 7 1.98 8.44 12.41
N LYS A 8 0.67 8.20 12.47
CA LYS A 8 -0.07 7.64 11.33
C LYS A 8 -0.30 8.68 10.23
N ARG A 9 -0.42 9.96 10.60
CA ARG A 9 -0.66 11.09 9.70
C ARG A 9 0.57 11.99 9.67
N GLY A 10 0.82 12.59 8.51
CA GLY A 10 1.95 13.50 8.39
C GLY A 10 2.69 13.44 7.07
N ILE A 11 2.09 12.76 6.07
CA ILE A 11 2.65 12.77 4.69
C ILE A 11 2.94 14.20 4.28
N GLN A 12 4.12 14.42 3.71
CA GLN A 12 4.57 15.72 3.21
C GLN A 12 4.77 15.68 1.70
N ALA A 13 4.78 16.86 1.08
CA ALA A 13 5.07 16.95 -0.36
C ALA A 13 6.50 16.47 -0.63
N ASN A 14 6.68 15.72 -1.71
CA ASN A 14 7.90 15.04 -2.15
C ASN A 14 8.30 13.81 -1.31
N ASP A 15 7.46 13.34 -0.39
CA ASP A 15 7.71 12.08 0.28
C ASP A 15 7.65 10.91 -0.69
N GLN A 16 8.52 9.93 -0.42
CA GLN A 16 8.47 8.61 -1.02
C GLN A 16 7.56 7.70 -0.17
N LEU A 17 6.72 6.92 -0.83
CA LEU A 17 5.86 5.93 -0.21
C LEU A 17 6.43 4.53 -0.45
N LEU A 18 6.68 3.78 0.63
CA LEU A 18 7.25 2.44 0.55
C LEU A 18 6.37 1.42 1.27
N LEU A 19 6.29 0.22 0.68
CA LEU A 19 5.71 -0.97 1.32
C LEU A 19 6.81 -1.92 1.79
N SER A 20 6.54 -2.66 2.86
CA SER A 20 7.50 -3.63 3.43
C SER A 20 7.29 -5.07 2.97
N ARG A 21 6.23 -5.38 2.23
CA ARG A 21 5.93 -6.72 1.68
C ARG A 21 4.79 -6.68 0.65
N PRO A 22 4.63 -7.74 -0.16
CA PRO A 22 3.54 -7.86 -1.14
C PRO A 22 2.13 -7.85 -0.54
N LEU A 23 1.15 -7.40 -1.36
CA LEU A 23 -0.28 -7.45 -1.12
C LEU A 23 -0.91 -8.72 -1.73
N GLY A 24 -2.14 -9.05 -1.33
CA GLY A 24 -2.93 -10.11 -1.97
C GLY A 24 -3.40 -11.22 -1.02
N THR A 25 -3.15 -11.11 0.30
CA THR A 25 -3.58 -12.14 1.26
C THR A 25 -5.10 -12.29 1.26
N GLY A 26 -5.87 -11.21 1.13
CA GLY A 26 -7.33 -11.26 1.16
C GLY A 26 -7.92 -12.10 0.03
N VAL A 27 -7.54 -11.82 -1.21
CA VAL A 27 -8.04 -12.56 -2.38
C VAL A 27 -7.57 -14.01 -2.37
N LEU A 28 -6.31 -14.28 -1.99
CA LEU A 28 -5.79 -15.66 -1.94
C LEU A 28 -6.57 -16.53 -0.98
N PHE A 29 -6.85 -16.07 0.25
CA PHE A 29 -7.63 -16.82 1.22
C PHE A 29 -9.11 -16.89 0.86
N ALA A 30 -9.69 -15.82 0.28
CA ALA A 30 -11.06 -15.87 -0.20
C ALA A 30 -11.24 -16.90 -1.33
N ALA A 31 -10.31 -16.95 -2.28
CA ALA A 31 -10.30 -17.94 -3.35
C ALA A 31 -10.04 -19.37 -2.84
N ALA A 32 -9.23 -19.53 -1.78
CA ALA A 32 -8.99 -20.82 -1.12
C ALA A 32 -10.29 -21.42 -0.56
N MET A 33 -11.16 -20.59 0.00
CA MET A 33 -12.47 -21.05 0.53
C MET A 33 -13.37 -21.66 -0.55
N THR A 34 -13.14 -21.33 -1.81
CA THR A 34 -13.87 -21.89 -2.97
C THR A 34 -13.05 -22.89 -3.78
N GLY A 35 -11.84 -23.25 -3.31
CA GLY A 35 -10.94 -24.17 -4.00
C GLY A 35 -10.27 -23.60 -5.25
N ALA A 36 -10.27 -22.28 -5.44
CA ALA A 36 -9.72 -21.62 -6.63
C ALA A 36 -8.25 -21.23 -6.49
N SER A 37 -7.71 -21.11 -5.27
CA SER A 37 -6.28 -20.83 -5.04
C SER A 37 -5.44 -22.09 -5.24
N LYS A 38 -4.23 -21.90 -5.80
CA LYS A 38 -3.21 -22.94 -5.84
C LYS A 38 -2.57 -23.11 -4.45
N SER A 39 -2.22 -24.34 -4.07
CA SER A 39 -1.57 -24.64 -2.78
C SER A 39 -0.26 -23.86 -2.61
N ASP A 40 0.59 -23.82 -3.64
CA ASP A 40 1.89 -23.16 -3.58
C ASP A 40 1.77 -21.64 -3.33
N ASP A 41 0.73 -21.00 -3.87
CA ASP A 41 0.48 -19.57 -3.66
C ASP A 41 0.00 -19.30 -2.23
N LEU A 42 -0.83 -20.20 -1.67
CA LEU A 42 -1.24 -20.15 -0.27
C LEU A 42 -0.06 -20.38 0.68
N ASP A 43 0.80 -21.34 0.38
CA ASP A 43 1.99 -21.62 1.21
C ASP A 43 2.92 -20.41 1.27
N ARG A 44 3.11 -19.71 0.15
CA ARG A 44 3.88 -18.44 0.11
C ARG A 44 3.21 -17.33 0.92
N ALA A 45 1.89 -17.19 0.82
CA ALA A 45 1.14 -16.23 1.62
C ALA A 45 1.27 -16.54 3.13
N LEU A 46 1.14 -17.81 3.52
CA LEU A 46 1.31 -18.26 4.91
C LEU A 46 2.74 -18.02 5.41
N ALA A 47 3.75 -18.31 4.60
CA ALA A 47 5.15 -18.05 4.94
C ALA A 47 5.39 -16.55 5.16
N GLN A 48 4.84 -15.69 4.30
CA GLN A 48 4.91 -14.23 4.48
C GLN A 48 4.24 -13.80 5.79
N MET A 49 3.05 -14.31 6.10
CA MET A 49 2.30 -13.96 7.32
C MET A 49 3.04 -14.39 8.60
N GLN A 50 3.79 -15.50 8.55
CA GLN A 50 4.60 -16.01 9.68
C GLN A 50 5.92 -15.24 9.85
N THR A 51 6.36 -14.52 8.82
CA THR A 51 7.60 -13.74 8.87
C THR A 51 7.38 -12.46 9.65
N SER A 52 8.12 -12.29 10.76
CA SER A 52 8.06 -11.06 11.56
C SER A 52 8.64 -9.88 10.79
N GLN A 53 8.03 -8.70 10.95
CA GLN A 53 8.57 -7.42 10.44
C GLN A 53 9.46 -6.70 11.48
N HIS A 54 9.78 -7.35 12.58
CA HIS A 54 10.56 -6.75 13.66
C HIS A 54 11.90 -6.18 13.17
N SER A 55 12.63 -6.93 12.35
CA SER A 55 13.92 -6.47 11.79
C SER A 55 13.79 -5.21 10.93
N LEU A 56 12.69 -5.06 10.18
CA LEU A 56 12.40 -3.85 9.41
C LEU A 56 12.08 -2.65 10.32
N VAL A 57 11.35 -2.89 11.41
CA VAL A 57 11.05 -1.87 12.43
C VAL A 57 12.32 -1.42 13.14
N GLU A 58 13.23 -2.36 13.47
CA GLU A 58 14.54 -2.03 14.05
C GLU A 58 15.41 -1.23 13.09
N GLN A 59 15.47 -1.62 11.82
CA GLN A 59 16.18 -0.89 10.76
C GLN A 59 15.63 0.53 10.63
N LEU A 60 14.32 0.69 10.53
CA LEU A 60 13.66 1.99 10.40
C LEU A 60 13.95 2.87 11.62
N SER A 61 13.89 2.31 12.83
CA SER A 61 14.18 3.01 14.07
C SER A 61 15.65 3.46 14.18
N ALA A 62 16.58 2.62 13.70
CA ALA A 62 18.00 2.94 13.67
C ALA A 62 18.31 4.04 12.64
N LEU A 63 17.66 4.00 11.47
CA LEU A 63 17.80 5.02 10.44
C LEU A 63 17.20 6.35 10.88
N GLU A 64 15.99 6.35 11.47
CA GLU A 64 15.37 7.57 11.99
C GLU A 64 16.23 8.26 13.05
N THR A 65 16.99 7.48 13.85
CA THR A 65 17.93 8.06 14.82
C THR A 65 19.08 8.80 14.13
N ARG A 66 19.49 8.38 12.92
CA ARG A 66 20.54 9.02 12.12
C ARG A 66 19.99 10.15 11.23
N HIS A 67 18.72 10.04 10.87
CA HIS A 67 17.97 10.95 10.00
C HIS A 67 16.72 11.46 10.72
N PRO A 68 16.87 12.24 11.80
CA PRO A 68 15.74 12.64 12.63
C PRO A 68 14.77 13.56 11.87
N GLY A 69 13.49 13.21 11.91
CA GLY A 69 12.44 14.00 11.27
C GLY A 69 12.25 13.70 9.78
N GLU A 70 12.86 12.65 9.23
CA GLU A 70 12.68 12.25 7.83
C GLU A 70 11.63 11.14 7.64
N LEU A 71 11.18 10.51 8.72
CA LEU A 71 10.05 9.59 8.75
C LEU A 71 8.78 10.35 9.16
N HIS A 72 7.88 10.58 8.22
CA HIS A 72 6.73 11.46 8.41
C HIS A 72 5.45 10.72 8.83
N ALA A 73 5.22 9.51 8.30
CA ALA A 73 4.06 8.71 8.68
C ALA A 73 4.31 7.22 8.51
N VAL A 74 3.68 6.42 9.38
CA VAL A 74 3.72 4.95 9.34
C VAL A 74 2.36 4.38 9.66
N THR A 75 1.93 3.37 8.93
CA THR A 75 0.78 2.52 9.27
C THR A 75 1.03 1.09 8.79
N ASP A 76 0.33 0.14 9.36
CA ASP A 76 0.20 -1.21 8.81
C ASP A 76 -1.02 -1.29 7.88
N ILE A 77 -0.91 -2.06 6.81
CA ILE A 77 -2.03 -2.32 5.89
C ILE A 77 -2.75 -3.57 6.37
N THR A 78 -4.03 -3.40 6.71
CA THR A 78 -4.88 -4.48 7.20
C THR A 78 -6.25 -4.50 6.47
N GLY A 79 -7.34 -4.64 7.18
CA GLY A 79 -8.68 -4.88 6.64
C GLY A 79 -9.21 -3.83 5.64
N PHE A 80 -8.71 -2.61 5.64
CA PHE A 80 -9.16 -1.55 4.72
C PHE A 80 -8.38 -1.51 3.39
N GLY A 81 -7.36 -2.37 3.23
CA GLY A 81 -6.50 -2.37 2.05
C GLY A 81 -5.57 -1.15 1.98
N LEU A 82 -4.74 -1.11 0.93
CA LEU A 82 -3.76 -0.03 0.76
C LEU A 82 -4.42 1.35 0.67
N LEU A 83 -5.42 1.51 -0.20
CA LEU A 83 -6.07 2.82 -0.38
C LEU A 83 -6.82 3.29 0.86
N GLY A 84 -7.48 2.40 1.59
CA GLY A 84 -8.16 2.77 2.82
C GLY A 84 -7.21 3.32 3.87
N HIS A 85 -6.09 2.64 4.10
CA HIS A 85 -5.08 3.09 5.06
C HIS A 85 -4.31 4.34 4.57
N LEU A 86 -4.03 4.44 3.28
CA LEU A 86 -3.47 5.68 2.70
C LEU A 86 -4.41 6.87 2.89
N GLY A 87 -5.72 6.66 2.71
CA GLY A 87 -6.73 7.70 3.00
C GLY A 87 -6.72 8.16 4.46
N GLU A 88 -6.51 7.24 5.40
CA GLU A 88 -6.36 7.58 6.82
C GLU A 88 -5.06 8.37 7.10
N MET A 89 -3.95 8.05 6.38
CA MET A 89 -2.68 8.78 6.49
C MET A 89 -2.78 10.20 5.93
N LEU A 90 -3.50 10.39 4.82
CA LEU A 90 -3.78 11.71 4.24
C LEU A 90 -4.68 12.54 5.15
N GLY A 91 -5.57 11.90 5.90
CA GLY A 91 -6.53 12.57 6.79
C GLY A 91 -7.69 13.21 6.02
N LYS A 92 -8.47 14.01 6.73
CA LYS A 92 -9.55 14.76 6.11
C LYS A 92 -8.99 15.98 5.37
N PRO A 93 -9.55 16.33 4.20
CA PRO A 93 -9.22 17.59 3.54
C PRO A 93 -9.37 18.76 4.52
N ASP A 94 -8.35 19.57 4.63
CA ASP A 94 -8.38 20.83 5.36
C ASP A 94 -8.38 21.94 4.30
N ASP A 95 -9.46 22.70 4.23
CA ASP A 95 -9.63 23.76 3.23
C ASP A 95 -8.56 24.87 3.35
N CYS A 96 -7.85 24.93 4.47
CA CYS A 96 -6.79 25.90 4.74
C CYS A 96 -5.41 25.44 4.33
N LYS A 97 -5.23 24.17 3.90
CA LYS A 97 -3.92 23.61 3.51
C LYS A 97 -3.91 23.28 2.02
N PRO A 98 -2.76 23.38 1.35
CA PRO A 98 -2.63 22.88 -0.02
C PRO A 98 -3.02 21.42 -0.07
N LYS A 99 -3.84 21.05 -1.05
CA LYS A 99 -4.27 19.66 -1.24
C LYS A 99 -3.05 18.83 -1.62
N LEU A 100 -2.64 17.95 -0.74
CA LEU A 100 -1.61 16.97 -1.01
C LEU A 100 -2.14 15.96 -2.04
N GLN A 101 -1.34 15.67 -3.05
CA GLN A 101 -1.63 14.67 -4.07
C GLN A 101 -0.60 13.55 -3.97
N VAL A 102 -1.07 12.32 -3.98
CA VAL A 102 -0.22 11.13 -3.99
C VAL A 102 -0.30 10.47 -5.36
N GLN A 103 0.84 10.18 -5.94
CA GLN A 103 0.95 9.38 -7.16
C GLN A 103 1.48 7.99 -6.80
N LEU A 104 0.67 6.95 -7.06
CA LEU A 104 1.07 5.55 -6.92
C LEU A 104 1.38 4.96 -8.29
N GLU A 105 2.45 4.18 -8.37
CA GLU A 105 2.85 3.42 -9.54
C GLU A 105 2.32 1.98 -9.41
N ALA A 106 1.22 1.67 -10.09
CA ALA A 106 0.51 0.39 -9.93
C ALA A 106 1.40 -0.83 -10.20
N THR A 107 2.32 -0.71 -11.16
CA THR A 107 3.27 -1.77 -11.52
C THR A 107 4.40 -1.95 -10.49
N ALA A 108 4.62 -0.97 -9.62
CA ALA A 108 5.60 -1.04 -8.55
C ALA A 108 5.01 -1.62 -7.25
N ILE A 109 3.67 -1.73 -7.16
CA ILE A 109 3.01 -2.34 -6.01
C ILE A 109 3.25 -3.85 -6.04
N PRO A 110 3.99 -4.41 -5.06
CA PRO A 110 4.28 -5.83 -5.07
C PRO A 110 3.01 -6.64 -4.74
N ALA A 111 2.79 -7.71 -5.51
CA ALA A 111 1.66 -8.62 -5.33
C ALA A 111 2.15 -10.04 -5.04
N LEU A 112 1.47 -10.75 -4.15
CA LEU A 112 1.71 -12.17 -3.90
C LEU A 112 1.42 -12.99 -5.17
N PRO A 113 2.20 -14.03 -5.46
CA PRO A 113 1.93 -14.92 -6.59
C PRO A 113 0.49 -15.42 -6.59
N GLY A 114 -0.14 -15.45 -7.74
CA GLY A 114 -1.52 -15.90 -7.93
C GLY A 114 -2.59 -14.86 -7.58
N SER A 115 -2.25 -13.79 -6.84
CA SER A 115 -3.26 -12.82 -6.39
C SER A 115 -3.86 -12.00 -7.53
N LEU A 116 -3.05 -11.51 -8.47
CA LEU A 116 -3.54 -10.73 -9.62
C LEU A 116 -4.38 -11.60 -10.56
N GLU A 117 -3.97 -12.81 -10.84
CA GLU A 117 -4.71 -13.77 -11.67
C GLU A 117 -6.09 -14.10 -11.07
N LEU A 118 -6.16 -14.24 -9.75
CA LEU A 118 -7.43 -14.45 -9.05
C LEU A 118 -8.34 -13.23 -9.12
N LEU A 119 -7.78 -12.03 -8.95
CA LEU A 119 -8.53 -10.77 -9.09
C LEU A 119 -9.01 -10.57 -10.53
N GLU A 120 -8.20 -10.92 -11.55
CA GLU A 120 -8.60 -10.92 -12.96
C GLU A 120 -9.75 -11.90 -13.23
N ALA A 121 -9.74 -13.07 -12.60
CA ALA A 121 -10.80 -14.07 -12.65
C ALA A 121 -12.07 -13.65 -11.88
N GLY A 122 -12.02 -12.51 -11.16
CA GLY A 122 -13.17 -11.95 -10.43
C GLY A 122 -13.31 -12.45 -8.99
N HIS A 123 -12.31 -13.18 -8.46
CA HIS A 123 -12.30 -13.50 -7.03
C HIS A 123 -11.99 -12.23 -6.21
N ALA A 124 -12.62 -12.11 -5.06
CA ALA A 124 -12.37 -11.00 -4.13
C ALA A 124 -12.77 -11.42 -2.71
N SER A 125 -12.13 -10.82 -1.72
CA SER A 125 -12.57 -10.95 -0.34
C SER A 125 -13.94 -10.27 -0.12
N SER A 126 -14.72 -10.76 0.81
CA SER A 126 -16.01 -10.16 1.19
C SER A 126 -15.88 -8.68 1.61
N LEU A 127 -14.78 -8.31 2.25
CA LEU A 127 -14.52 -6.92 2.64
C LEU A 127 -14.14 -6.01 1.46
N ALA A 128 -13.62 -6.55 0.37
CA ALA A 128 -13.23 -5.77 -0.81
C ALA A 128 -14.40 -4.90 -1.35
N THR A 129 -15.62 -5.44 -1.34
CA THR A 129 -16.82 -4.70 -1.77
C THR A 129 -17.03 -3.42 -0.97
N THR A 130 -16.85 -3.47 0.35
CA THR A 130 -16.95 -2.27 1.21
C THR A 130 -15.75 -1.35 1.01
N ASN A 131 -14.55 -1.92 0.83
CA ASN A 131 -13.30 -1.17 0.67
C ASN A 131 -13.24 -0.40 -0.66
N ARG A 132 -14.02 -0.78 -1.69
CA ARG A 132 -14.13 -0.03 -2.95
C ARG A 132 -14.57 1.41 -2.77
N ARG A 133 -15.12 1.79 -1.62
CA ARG A 133 -15.36 3.20 -1.26
C ARG A 133 -14.08 4.03 -1.26
N ALA A 134 -12.91 3.40 -1.02
CA ALA A 134 -11.62 4.09 -1.11
C ALA A 134 -11.24 4.49 -2.55
N TRP A 135 -11.91 3.96 -3.58
CA TRP A 135 -11.73 4.44 -4.96
C TRP A 135 -12.16 5.90 -5.14
N ASP A 136 -12.98 6.44 -4.25
CA ASP A 136 -13.32 7.88 -4.22
C ASP A 136 -12.05 8.76 -4.03
N LEU A 137 -10.95 8.20 -3.51
CA LEU A 137 -9.65 8.87 -3.44
C LEU A 137 -8.98 9.00 -4.82
N LEU A 138 -9.24 8.03 -5.72
CA LEU A 138 -8.67 7.98 -7.07
C LEU A 138 -9.43 8.89 -8.05
N ASP A 139 -10.73 9.02 -7.86
CA ASP A 139 -11.62 9.81 -8.74
C ASP A 139 -12.69 10.49 -7.88
N PRO A 140 -12.36 11.63 -7.26
CA PRO A 140 -13.39 12.40 -6.57
C PRO A 140 -14.47 12.78 -7.58
N GLN A 141 -15.73 12.56 -7.25
CA GLN A 141 -16.94 12.94 -8.04
C GLN A 141 -16.67 14.22 -8.82
N PRO A 142 -17.00 14.27 -10.12
CA PRO A 142 -16.57 15.34 -10.99
C PRO A 142 -17.13 16.70 -10.55
N SER A 143 -16.37 17.37 -9.71
CA SER A 143 -16.46 18.80 -9.49
C SER A 143 -15.39 19.45 -10.35
N PRO A 144 -15.69 20.48 -11.14
CA PRO A 144 -14.70 21.14 -11.99
C PRO A 144 -13.45 21.68 -11.24
N SER A 145 -13.45 21.62 -9.92
CA SER A 145 -12.42 22.18 -9.04
C SER A 145 -11.70 21.15 -8.17
N SER A 146 -12.01 19.84 -8.25
CA SER A 146 -11.38 18.83 -7.38
C SER A 146 -10.45 17.90 -8.18
N SER A 147 -9.16 17.99 -7.91
CA SER A 147 -8.20 16.96 -8.33
C SER A 147 -8.30 15.74 -7.38
N PRO A 148 -8.09 14.50 -7.87
CA PRO A 148 -8.06 13.33 -7.02
C PRO A 148 -6.97 13.47 -5.95
N ALA A 149 -7.22 12.92 -4.75
CA ALA A 149 -6.22 12.91 -3.69
C ALA A 149 -5.09 11.90 -3.99
N VAL A 150 -5.43 10.83 -4.72
CA VAL A 150 -4.50 9.79 -5.14
C VAL A 150 -4.64 9.57 -6.65
N THR A 151 -3.54 9.53 -7.37
CA THR A 151 -3.47 9.12 -8.77
C THR A 151 -2.82 7.75 -8.83
N LEU A 152 -3.49 6.77 -9.43
CA LEU A 152 -2.92 5.46 -9.69
C LEU A 152 -2.42 5.41 -11.14
N ASN A 153 -1.11 5.52 -11.31
CA ASN A 153 -0.48 5.39 -12.63
C ASN A 153 -0.43 3.91 -13.01
N LEU A 154 -1.18 3.53 -14.01
CA LEU A 154 -1.25 2.15 -14.50
C LEU A 154 -0.10 1.81 -15.45
N GLY A 155 0.73 2.80 -15.83
CA GLY A 155 1.84 2.62 -16.77
C GLY A 155 1.40 2.17 -18.17
N GLN A 156 2.38 1.78 -18.99
CA GLN A 156 2.11 1.11 -20.26
C GLN A 156 1.93 -0.40 -20.03
N ILE A 157 0.87 -0.77 -19.32
CA ILE A 157 0.51 -2.19 -19.24
C ILE A 157 -0.04 -2.58 -20.60
N PRO A 158 0.56 -3.59 -21.28
CA PRO A 158 0.01 -4.12 -22.51
C PRO A 158 -1.38 -4.67 -22.20
N THR A 159 -2.29 -3.92 -22.45
CA THR A 159 -3.72 -3.87 -22.50
C THR A 159 -4.52 -5.14 -22.29
N GLY A 160 -5.10 -5.25 -21.12
CA GLY A 160 -6.41 -5.88 -20.94
C GLY A 160 -7.18 -5.09 -19.91
N ARG A 161 -8.44 -4.75 -20.15
CA ARG A 161 -9.33 -4.14 -19.15
C ARG A 161 -9.34 -4.93 -17.83
N HIS A 162 -9.06 -6.24 -17.91
CA HIS A 162 -8.99 -7.16 -16.77
C HIS A 162 -7.79 -6.88 -15.86
N GLN A 163 -6.60 -6.63 -16.42
CA GLN A 163 -5.40 -6.31 -15.63
C GLN A 163 -5.53 -4.98 -14.88
N HIS A 164 -6.07 -3.95 -15.54
CA HIS A 164 -6.36 -2.68 -14.87
C HIS A 164 -7.32 -2.87 -13.71
N ARG A 165 -8.36 -3.69 -13.90
CA ARG A 165 -9.31 -4.00 -12.84
C ARG A 165 -8.65 -4.76 -11.70
N ALA A 166 -7.79 -5.74 -11.98
CA ALA A 166 -7.08 -6.49 -10.95
C ALA A 166 -6.21 -5.58 -10.08
N LEU A 167 -5.52 -4.61 -10.67
CA LEU A 167 -4.73 -3.63 -9.93
C LEU A 167 -5.60 -2.71 -9.06
N LEU A 168 -6.75 -2.26 -9.57
CA LEU A 168 -7.72 -1.48 -8.79
C LEU A 168 -8.30 -2.31 -7.62
N GLU A 169 -8.55 -3.60 -7.82
CA GLU A 169 -9.01 -4.49 -6.76
C GLU A 169 -7.89 -4.79 -5.75
N LEU A 170 -6.63 -4.95 -6.19
CA LEU A 170 -5.48 -5.21 -5.32
C LEU A 170 -5.29 -4.11 -4.27
N VAL A 171 -5.42 -2.84 -4.67
CA VAL A 171 -5.21 -1.71 -3.76
C VAL A 171 -6.31 -1.54 -2.70
N VAL A 172 -7.44 -2.24 -2.86
CA VAL A 172 -8.52 -2.29 -1.86
C VAL A 172 -8.68 -3.67 -1.24
N ASP A 173 -7.89 -4.67 -1.67
CA ASP A 173 -7.90 -6.00 -1.10
C ASP A 173 -7.50 -5.95 0.39
N PRO A 174 -8.33 -6.51 1.31
CA PRO A 174 -7.98 -6.53 2.72
C PRO A 174 -6.76 -7.41 2.97
N GLN A 175 -5.89 -7.00 3.89
CA GLN A 175 -4.69 -7.75 4.21
C GLN A 175 -4.74 -8.33 5.61
N THR A 176 -4.20 -9.55 5.76
CA THR A 176 -3.89 -10.15 7.05
C THR A 176 -2.37 -10.21 7.19
N CYS A 177 -1.83 -9.72 8.30
CA CYS A 177 -0.38 -9.53 8.49
C CYS A 177 0.25 -8.78 7.30
N GLY A 178 -0.41 -7.72 6.83
CA GLY A 178 -0.01 -6.97 5.66
C GLY A 178 1.27 -6.15 5.85
N PRO A 179 1.67 -5.37 4.83
CA PRO A 179 2.88 -4.54 4.89
C PRO A 179 2.75 -3.38 5.87
N LEU A 180 3.89 -2.85 6.28
CA LEU A 180 3.98 -1.46 6.70
C LEU A 180 3.92 -0.59 5.44
N LEU A 181 3.18 0.51 5.54
CA LEU A 181 3.22 1.63 4.60
C LEU A 181 3.89 2.79 5.31
N ILE A 182 4.98 3.30 4.74
CA ILE A 182 5.72 4.44 5.29
C ILE A 182 5.78 5.59 4.30
N SER A 183 5.83 6.81 4.84
CA SER A 183 6.05 8.05 4.11
C SER A 183 7.32 8.70 4.66
N VAL A 184 8.30 8.88 3.81
CA VAL A 184 9.66 9.28 4.18
C VAL A 184 10.23 10.25 3.15
N THR A 185 11.25 11.04 3.54
CA THR A 185 12.02 11.82 2.57
C THR A 185 12.74 10.92 1.57
N GLU A 186 13.13 11.47 0.42
CA GLU A 186 13.93 10.77 -0.59
C GLU A 186 15.24 10.23 0.02
N GLN A 187 15.92 11.03 0.83
CA GLN A 187 17.18 10.64 1.49
C GLN A 187 17.01 9.41 2.41
N LEU A 188 15.96 9.38 3.23
CA LEU A 188 15.69 8.20 4.09
C LEU A 188 15.28 6.99 3.26
N SER A 189 14.51 7.19 2.17
CA SER A 189 14.16 6.13 1.23
C SER A 189 15.39 5.47 0.62
N GLU A 190 16.34 6.26 0.12
CA GLU A 190 17.62 5.77 -0.43
C GLU A 190 18.39 4.96 0.61
N ALA A 191 18.55 5.48 1.83
CA ALA A 191 19.24 4.80 2.91
C ALA A 191 18.57 3.46 3.32
N LEU A 192 17.23 3.38 3.28
CA LEU A 192 16.50 2.14 3.52
C LEU A 192 16.77 1.09 2.43
N LEU A 193 16.73 1.52 1.18
CA LEU A 193 16.94 0.65 0.02
C LEU A 193 18.40 0.17 -0.09
N GLU A 194 19.38 1.03 0.22
CA GLU A 194 20.78 0.64 0.27
C GLU A 194 21.06 -0.43 1.34
N GLN A 195 20.47 -0.28 2.52
CA GLN A 195 20.66 -1.26 3.60
C GLN A 195 19.91 -2.58 3.38
N ASN A 196 18.73 -2.53 2.79
CA ASN A 196 17.89 -3.70 2.58
C ASN A 196 17.06 -3.56 1.29
N PRO A 197 17.68 -3.81 0.12
CA PRO A 197 17.00 -3.66 -1.19
C PRO A 197 15.77 -4.55 -1.36
N GLN A 198 15.66 -5.64 -0.59
CA GLN A 198 14.54 -6.58 -0.66
C GLN A 198 13.50 -6.38 0.43
N GLY A 199 13.75 -5.47 1.37
CA GLY A 199 12.86 -5.22 2.50
C GLY A 199 11.83 -4.11 2.25
N TRP A 200 12.01 -3.33 1.18
CA TRP A 200 11.18 -2.17 0.90
C TRP A 200 10.91 -2.01 -0.60
N TRP A 201 9.68 -1.68 -0.94
CA TRP A 201 9.22 -1.42 -2.30
C TRP A 201 8.74 0.03 -2.41
N PRO A 202 9.44 0.91 -3.13
CA PRO A 202 8.93 2.23 -3.48
C PRO A 202 7.72 2.07 -4.40
N ILE A 203 6.57 2.56 -3.96
CA ILE A 203 5.30 2.40 -4.69
C ILE A 203 4.72 3.72 -5.20
N GLY A 204 5.32 4.85 -4.84
CA GLY A 204 4.83 6.14 -5.25
C GLY A 204 5.42 7.29 -4.44
N ARG A 205 4.86 8.48 -4.66
CA ARG A 205 5.29 9.73 -4.01
C ARG A 205 4.11 10.66 -3.73
N ALA A 206 4.32 11.57 -2.81
CA ALA A 206 3.36 12.63 -2.47
C ALA A 206 3.79 14.00 -2.99
#